data_778af81dc81c850e931d52d7d9a55206
#
_entry.id   778af81dc81c850e931d52d7d9a55206
#
_cell.length_a   1.000
_cell.length_b   1.000
_cell.length_c   1.000
_cell.angle_alpha   90.00
_cell.angle_beta   90.00
_cell.angle_gamma   90.00
#
_symmetry.space_group_name_H-M   'P 1'
#
loop_
_entity.id
_entity.type
_entity.pdbx_description
1 polymer ?
#
loop_
_entity_poly.entity_id
_entity_poly.type
_entity_poly.pdbx_seq_one_letter_code
_entity_poly.pdbx_strand_id
1 'polypeptide(L)'
;EIAGLPAYAICHKGVGRTFQIPRPFRKLSLLENVMLAAYYGGAGNIGRAEALRRAGEALDMVGLPSDATARTDGLGAAALKKLELARALATKPRLLLADESLGGLDSTEMERAAELLNNIRTRMGITIVWVEHIMGVLMRIVDRVIVLDHGEKIFEGVPGQAAVDPRVTEVYLGKKKT
;
A
#
# COMPACT_ATOMS: atom_id res chain seq x y z
N GLU A 1 -6.26 -7.54 -20.12
CA GLU A 1 -7.31 -6.51 -20.10
C GLU A 1 -8.11 -6.62 -18.79
N ILE A 2 -8.27 -5.53 -18.04
CA ILE A 2 -9.06 -5.47 -16.80
C ILE A 2 -10.10 -4.35 -16.84
N ALA A 3 -10.14 -3.56 -17.92
CA ALA A 3 -11.11 -2.50 -18.10
C ALA A 3 -12.54 -3.06 -18.09
N GLY A 4 -13.44 -2.39 -17.36
CA GLY A 4 -14.83 -2.82 -17.22
C GLY A 4 -15.08 -4.00 -16.27
N LEU A 5 -14.05 -4.61 -15.70
CA LEU A 5 -14.25 -5.68 -14.70
C LEU A 5 -14.65 -5.09 -13.35
N PRO A 6 -15.54 -5.75 -12.59
CA PRO A 6 -15.86 -5.34 -11.23
C PRO A 6 -14.65 -5.54 -10.29
N ALA A 7 -14.57 -4.75 -9.21
CA ALA A 7 -13.41 -4.70 -8.31
C ALA A 7 -13.01 -6.09 -7.75
N TYR A 8 -13.98 -6.93 -7.40
CA TYR A 8 -13.70 -8.28 -6.91
C TYR A 8 -12.98 -9.16 -7.96
N ALA A 9 -13.37 -9.05 -9.22
CA ALA A 9 -12.74 -9.81 -10.31
C ALA A 9 -11.31 -9.31 -10.58
N ILE A 10 -11.05 -8.02 -10.43
CA ILE A 10 -9.70 -7.44 -10.50
C ILE A 10 -8.86 -7.96 -9.33
N CYS A 11 -9.41 -8.00 -8.12
CA CYS A 11 -8.74 -8.56 -6.94
C CYS A 11 -8.37 -10.04 -7.16
N HIS A 12 -9.29 -10.87 -7.66
CA HIS A 12 -9.03 -12.27 -8.00
C HIS A 12 -7.96 -12.46 -9.11
N LYS A 13 -7.68 -11.42 -9.90
CA LYS A 13 -6.56 -11.42 -10.85
C LYS A 13 -5.21 -11.07 -10.21
N GLY A 14 -5.18 -10.90 -8.90
CA GLY A 14 -3.97 -10.63 -8.14
C GLY A 14 -3.60 -9.14 -8.06
N VAL A 15 -4.59 -8.26 -8.08
CA VAL A 15 -4.39 -6.82 -7.82
C VAL A 15 -4.93 -6.50 -6.43
N GLY A 16 -4.04 -6.16 -5.50
CA GLY A 16 -4.38 -5.62 -4.19
C GLY A 16 -4.38 -4.10 -4.22
N ARG A 17 -5.19 -3.46 -3.37
CA ARG A 17 -5.19 -2.01 -3.21
C ARG A 17 -5.34 -1.64 -1.75
N THR A 18 -4.55 -0.66 -1.29
CA THR A 18 -4.81 0.07 -0.04
C THR A 18 -5.59 1.34 -0.36
N PHE A 19 -6.26 1.89 0.66
CA PHE A 19 -7.01 3.13 0.52
C PHE A 19 -6.41 4.21 1.41
N GLN A 20 -6.46 5.44 0.96
CA GLN A 20 -5.99 6.62 1.70
C GLN A 20 -6.56 6.68 3.12
N ILE A 21 -7.88 6.42 3.26
CA ILE A 21 -8.57 6.39 4.54
C ILE A 21 -8.88 4.93 4.90
N PRO A 22 -8.19 4.35 5.91
CA PRO A 22 -8.45 2.99 6.36
C PRO A 22 -9.88 2.81 6.88
N ARG A 23 -10.55 1.74 6.46
CA ARG A 23 -11.92 1.40 6.91
C ARG A 23 -11.96 -0.02 7.49
N PRO A 24 -11.50 -0.22 8.73
CA PRO A 24 -11.54 -1.53 9.35
C PRO A 24 -12.98 -1.90 9.77
N PHE A 25 -13.25 -3.18 9.84
CA PHE A 25 -14.46 -3.71 10.48
C PHE A 25 -14.29 -3.62 12.00
N ARG A 26 -14.78 -2.56 12.62
CA ARG A 26 -14.54 -2.23 14.03
C ARG A 26 -15.00 -3.31 15.02
N LYS A 27 -16.03 -4.09 14.67
CA LYS A 27 -16.57 -5.18 15.51
C LYS A 27 -15.72 -6.46 15.47
N LEU A 28 -14.78 -6.55 14.53
CA LEU A 28 -13.94 -7.71 14.33
C LEU A 28 -12.54 -7.47 14.92
N SER A 29 -11.85 -8.56 15.31
CA SER A 29 -10.44 -8.52 15.68
C SER A 29 -9.57 -8.14 14.48
N LEU A 30 -8.27 -7.83 14.72
CA LEU A 30 -7.31 -7.58 13.63
C LEU A 30 -7.20 -8.81 12.74
N LEU A 31 -7.08 -9.98 13.36
CA LEU A 31 -7.00 -11.26 12.65
C LEU A 31 -8.23 -11.52 11.77
N GLU A 32 -9.43 -11.27 12.28
CA GLU A 32 -10.67 -11.43 11.51
C GLU A 32 -10.78 -10.43 10.35
N ASN A 33 -10.36 -9.17 10.55
CA ASN A 33 -10.31 -8.17 9.49
C ASN A 33 -9.46 -8.63 8.31
N VAL A 34 -8.30 -9.22 8.59
CA VAL A 34 -7.36 -9.67 7.56
C VAL A 34 -7.79 -11.03 6.99
N MET A 35 -8.35 -11.92 7.83
CA MET A 35 -8.87 -13.21 7.40
C MET A 35 -9.98 -13.07 6.35
N LEU A 36 -10.90 -12.12 6.51
CA LEU A 36 -11.94 -11.85 5.51
C LEU A 36 -11.35 -11.44 4.16
N ALA A 37 -10.31 -10.61 4.16
CA ALA A 37 -9.63 -10.23 2.92
C ALA A 37 -8.93 -11.43 2.25
N ALA A 38 -8.29 -12.30 3.03
CA ALA A 38 -7.69 -13.53 2.53
C ALA A 38 -8.73 -14.48 1.93
N TYR A 39 -9.88 -14.64 2.63
CA TYR A 39 -10.93 -15.58 2.28
C TYR A 39 -11.64 -15.19 0.98
N TYR A 40 -11.99 -13.92 0.81
CA TYR A 40 -12.78 -13.44 -0.32
C TYR A 40 -11.96 -12.77 -1.42
N GLY A 41 -10.76 -12.27 -1.13
CA GLY A 41 -10.00 -11.43 -2.06
C GLY A 41 -8.95 -12.17 -2.89
N GLY A 42 -8.52 -13.36 -2.46
CA GLY A 42 -7.49 -14.12 -3.17
C GLY A 42 -8.00 -14.84 -4.42
N ALA A 43 -7.09 -15.18 -5.33
CA ALA A 43 -7.39 -16.06 -6.44
C ALA A 43 -7.65 -17.49 -5.91
N GLY A 44 -8.83 -18.03 -6.21
CA GLY A 44 -9.25 -19.38 -5.81
C GLY A 44 -9.96 -19.43 -4.45
N ASN A 45 -10.75 -20.48 -4.28
CA ASN A 45 -11.44 -20.74 -3.02
C ASN A 45 -10.48 -21.37 -2.02
N ILE A 46 -10.19 -20.68 -0.95
CA ILE A 46 -9.40 -21.20 0.17
C ILE A 46 -10.31 -21.51 1.37
N GLY A 47 -9.96 -22.55 2.14
CA GLY A 47 -10.66 -22.85 3.37
C GLY A 47 -10.36 -21.83 4.49
N ARG A 48 -11.22 -21.82 5.53
CA ARG A 48 -11.06 -20.91 6.68
C ARG A 48 -9.70 -21.02 7.37
N ALA A 49 -9.18 -22.26 7.51
CA ALA A 49 -7.87 -22.49 8.15
C ALA A 49 -6.73 -21.82 7.38
N GLU A 50 -6.73 -21.93 6.04
CA GLU A 50 -5.75 -21.26 5.19
C GLU A 50 -5.91 -19.73 5.22
N ALA A 51 -7.16 -19.22 5.26
CA ALA A 51 -7.40 -17.79 5.38
C ALA A 51 -6.88 -17.23 6.70
N LEU A 52 -7.05 -17.94 7.82
CA LEU A 52 -6.49 -17.56 9.12
C LEU A 52 -4.97 -17.58 9.11
N ARG A 53 -4.34 -18.61 8.52
CA ARG A 53 -2.88 -18.69 8.39
C ARG A 53 -2.33 -17.50 7.61
N ARG A 54 -2.92 -17.19 6.45
CA ARG A 54 -2.52 -16.01 5.64
C ARG A 54 -2.72 -14.70 6.38
N ALA A 55 -3.79 -14.61 7.18
CA ALA A 55 -4.07 -13.42 7.97
C ALA A 55 -2.99 -13.20 9.05
N GLY A 56 -2.62 -14.25 9.77
CA GLY A 56 -1.52 -14.19 10.74
C GLY A 56 -0.21 -13.77 10.08
N GLU A 57 0.19 -14.42 8.98
CA GLU A 57 1.41 -14.08 8.24
C GLU A 57 1.42 -12.61 7.77
N ALA A 58 0.28 -12.10 7.29
CA ALA A 58 0.18 -10.72 6.83
C ALA A 58 0.26 -9.72 7.99
N LEU A 59 -0.34 -10.02 9.14
CA LEU A 59 -0.24 -9.20 10.35
C LEU A 59 1.20 -9.17 10.89
N ASP A 60 1.85 -10.32 10.98
CA ASP A 60 3.24 -10.42 11.40
C ASP A 60 4.18 -9.65 10.46
N MET A 61 3.92 -9.71 9.15
CA MET A 61 4.71 -8.99 8.14
C MET A 61 4.66 -7.47 8.32
N VAL A 62 3.51 -6.92 8.75
CA VAL A 62 3.36 -5.48 9.01
C VAL A 62 3.66 -5.08 10.46
N GLY A 63 4.00 -6.06 11.31
CA GLY A 63 4.29 -5.84 12.73
C GLY A 63 3.07 -5.44 13.54
N LEU A 64 1.92 -6.09 13.30
CA LEU A 64 0.71 -5.99 14.11
C LEU A 64 0.46 -7.32 14.83
N PRO A 65 -0.18 -7.29 16.03
CA PRO A 65 -0.52 -8.51 16.74
C PRO A 65 -1.49 -9.38 15.95
N SER A 66 -1.22 -10.67 15.91
CA SER A 66 -2.02 -11.68 15.19
C SER A 66 -2.90 -12.54 16.12
N ASP A 67 -2.96 -12.20 17.42
CA ASP A 67 -3.84 -12.87 18.35
C ASP A 67 -5.33 -12.53 18.12
N ALA A 68 -6.21 -13.46 18.48
CA ALA A 68 -7.64 -13.33 18.23
C ALA A 68 -8.34 -12.24 19.07
N THR A 69 -7.66 -11.73 20.10
CA THR A 69 -8.20 -10.72 21.03
C THR A 69 -7.86 -9.29 20.63
N ALA A 70 -6.83 -9.10 19.83
CA ALA A 70 -6.41 -7.78 19.36
C ALA A 70 -7.53 -7.09 18.56
N ARG A 71 -7.89 -5.88 18.98
CA ARG A 71 -9.00 -5.11 18.40
C ARG A 71 -8.51 -3.90 17.65
N THR A 72 -9.40 -3.33 16.84
CA THR A 72 -9.15 -2.10 16.10
C THR A 72 -9.27 -0.84 16.98
N ASP A 73 -9.93 -0.95 18.13
CA ASP A 73 -10.18 0.16 19.04
C ASP A 73 -8.87 0.66 19.64
N GLY A 74 -8.65 1.97 19.60
CA GLY A 74 -7.42 2.58 20.12
C GLY A 74 -6.22 2.54 19.17
N LEU A 75 -6.35 1.97 17.97
CA LEU A 75 -5.27 2.02 16.98
C LEU A 75 -5.04 3.46 16.48
N GLY A 76 -3.80 3.93 16.54
CA GLY A 76 -3.37 5.17 15.89
C GLY A 76 -3.33 5.06 14.37
N ALA A 77 -3.13 6.20 13.69
CA ALA A 77 -3.14 6.28 12.22
C ALA A 77 -2.16 5.30 11.55
N ALA A 78 -0.93 5.21 12.05
CA ALA A 78 0.08 4.30 11.52
C ALA A 78 -0.35 2.82 11.61
N ALA A 79 -0.93 2.40 12.74
CA ALA A 79 -1.40 1.03 12.93
C ALA A 79 -2.60 0.70 12.05
N LEU A 80 -3.53 1.66 11.85
CA LEU A 80 -4.65 1.50 10.91
C LEU A 80 -4.17 1.34 9.46
N LYS A 81 -3.14 2.10 9.03
CA LYS A 81 -2.52 1.93 7.70
C LYS A 81 -1.82 0.59 7.55
N LYS A 82 -1.13 0.11 8.59
CA LYS A 82 -0.56 -1.24 8.61
C LYS A 82 -1.65 -2.32 8.49
N LEU A 83 -2.79 -2.16 9.16
CA LEU A 83 -3.91 -3.10 9.05
C LEU A 83 -4.48 -3.12 7.63
N GLU A 84 -4.64 -1.95 7.00
CA GLU A 84 -5.08 -1.85 5.61
C GLU A 84 -4.11 -2.55 4.66
N LEU A 85 -2.81 -2.36 4.87
CA LEU A 85 -1.76 -3.04 4.12
C LEU A 85 -1.81 -4.56 4.33
N ALA A 86 -1.96 -5.04 5.57
CA ALA A 86 -2.09 -6.47 5.87
C ALA A 86 -3.30 -7.10 5.15
N ARG A 87 -4.44 -6.40 5.11
CA ARG A 87 -5.63 -6.84 4.36
C ARG A 87 -5.34 -6.99 2.87
N ALA A 88 -4.65 -6.04 2.26
CA ALA A 88 -4.26 -6.13 0.86
C ALA A 88 -3.26 -7.28 0.61
N LEU A 89 -2.27 -7.46 1.47
CA LEU A 89 -1.25 -8.51 1.34
C LEU A 89 -1.82 -9.93 1.51
N ALA A 90 -2.80 -10.10 2.40
CA ALA A 90 -3.43 -11.39 2.66
C ALA A 90 -4.16 -11.98 1.43
N THR A 91 -4.51 -11.15 0.44
CA THR A 91 -5.04 -11.59 -0.85
C THR A 91 -3.97 -12.23 -1.75
N LYS A 92 -2.68 -12.19 -1.34
CA LYS A 92 -1.52 -12.62 -2.14
C LYS A 92 -1.47 -11.94 -3.52
N PRO A 93 -1.41 -10.60 -3.56
CA PRO A 93 -1.40 -9.87 -4.82
C PRO A 93 -0.08 -10.07 -5.57
N ARG A 94 -0.13 -9.97 -6.90
CA ARG A 94 1.05 -9.78 -7.76
C ARG A 94 1.37 -8.31 -8.01
N LEU A 95 0.33 -7.48 -7.93
CA LEU A 95 0.40 -6.03 -8.04
C LEU A 95 -0.30 -5.40 -6.84
N LEU A 96 0.40 -4.55 -6.09
CA LEU A 96 -0.17 -3.74 -5.02
C LEU A 96 -0.27 -2.29 -5.48
N LEU A 97 -1.45 -1.71 -5.40
CA LEU A 97 -1.70 -0.28 -5.59
C LEU A 97 -1.75 0.37 -4.21
N ALA A 98 -0.72 1.12 -3.83
CA ALA A 98 -0.60 1.82 -2.56
C ALA A 98 -0.95 3.30 -2.76
N ASP A 99 -2.08 3.74 -2.21
CA ASP A 99 -2.65 5.07 -2.43
C ASP A 99 -2.48 5.91 -1.16
N GLU A 100 -1.64 6.96 -1.23
CA GLU A 100 -1.31 7.88 -0.14
C GLU A 100 -1.07 7.19 1.23
N SER A 101 -0.25 6.15 1.20
CA SER A 101 0.00 5.29 2.37
C SER A 101 0.77 5.99 3.49
N LEU A 102 1.46 7.10 3.17
CA LEU A 102 2.28 7.86 4.11
C LEU A 102 1.57 9.08 4.70
N GLY A 103 0.47 9.53 4.13
CA GLY A 103 -0.24 10.73 4.59
C GLY A 103 -0.63 10.66 6.08
N GLY A 104 -0.37 11.72 6.84
CA GLY A 104 -0.69 11.80 8.27
C GLY A 104 0.26 11.04 9.19
N LEU A 105 1.38 10.52 8.69
CA LEU A 105 2.47 9.94 9.46
C LEU A 105 3.54 11.02 9.72
N ASP A 106 4.26 10.92 10.84
CA ASP A 106 5.45 11.73 11.07
C ASP A 106 6.64 11.22 10.20
N SER A 107 7.74 11.98 10.17
CA SER A 107 8.90 11.66 9.33
C SER A 107 9.50 10.28 9.63
N THR A 108 9.55 9.89 10.91
CA THR A 108 10.08 8.58 11.34
C THR A 108 9.13 7.44 10.95
N GLU A 109 7.84 7.66 11.12
CA GLU A 109 6.81 6.70 10.70
C GLU A 109 6.79 6.51 9.19
N MET A 110 6.96 7.61 8.41
CA MET A 110 7.06 7.56 6.95
C MET A 110 8.25 6.72 6.48
N GLU A 111 9.43 6.92 7.08
CA GLU A 111 10.62 6.13 6.74
C GLU A 111 10.40 4.65 7.04
N ARG A 112 9.88 4.32 8.21
CA ARG A 112 9.55 2.94 8.59
C ARG A 112 8.51 2.30 7.66
N ALA A 113 7.50 3.05 7.24
CA ALA A 113 6.48 2.56 6.30
C ALA A 113 7.07 2.31 4.90
N ALA A 114 7.98 3.17 4.46
CA ALA A 114 8.69 3.02 3.20
C ALA A 114 9.61 1.79 3.19
N GLU A 115 10.40 1.60 4.26
CA GLU A 115 11.23 0.42 4.45
C GLU A 115 10.38 -0.87 4.50
N LEU A 116 9.25 -0.83 5.19
CA LEU A 116 8.32 -1.94 5.26
C LEU A 116 7.82 -2.34 3.87
N LEU A 117 7.37 -1.38 3.04
CA LEU A 117 6.91 -1.64 1.68
C LEU A 117 8.03 -2.22 0.80
N ASN A 118 9.25 -1.69 0.90
CA ASN A 118 10.40 -2.23 0.17
C ASN A 118 10.73 -3.67 0.59
N ASN A 119 10.69 -3.97 1.88
CA ASN A 119 10.89 -5.31 2.41
C ASN A 119 9.80 -6.28 1.92
N ILE A 120 8.53 -5.85 1.92
CA ILE A 120 7.40 -6.62 1.42
C ILE A 120 7.58 -6.90 -0.07
N ARG A 121 7.91 -5.90 -0.88
CA ARG A 121 8.20 -6.04 -2.30
C ARG A 121 9.22 -7.14 -2.56
N THR A 122 10.34 -7.08 -1.85
CA THR A 122 11.43 -8.03 -2.01
C THR A 122 11.06 -9.45 -1.55
N ARG A 123 10.42 -9.58 -0.37
CA ARG A 123 10.04 -10.89 0.19
C ARG A 123 8.94 -11.60 -0.61
N MET A 124 7.97 -10.85 -1.11
CA MET A 124 6.83 -11.39 -1.85
C MET A 124 7.05 -11.44 -3.36
N GLY A 125 8.08 -10.76 -3.89
CA GLY A 125 8.31 -10.65 -5.32
C GLY A 125 7.19 -9.95 -6.08
N ILE A 126 6.54 -8.94 -5.45
CA ILE A 126 5.40 -8.22 -6.02
C ILE A 126 5.83 -6.90 -6.64
N THR A 127 5.03 -6.43 -7.60
CA THR A 127 5.13 -5.06 -8.10
C THR A 127 4.28 -4.14 -7.22
N ILE A 128 4.82 -2.97 -6.84
CA ILE A 128 4.09 -1.94 -6.10
C ILE A 128 4.00 -0.70 -6.99
N VAL A 129 2.78 -0.24 -7.25
CA VAL A 129 2.52 1.11 -7.78
C VAL A 129 2.12 1.96 -6.60
N TRP A 130 2.95 2.92 -6.27
CA TRP A 130 2.78 3.77 -5.09
C TRP A 130 2.46 5.20 -5.52
N VAL A 131 1.29 5.68 -5.15
CA VAL A 131 0.85 7.06 -5.40
C VAL A 131 1.12 7.88 -4.15
N GLU A 132 1.96 8.89 -4.26
CA GLU A 132 2.36 9.76 -3.17
C GLU A 132 2.72 11.16 -3.66
N HIS A 133 2.64 12.12 -2.76
CA HIS A 133 3.08 13.49 -2.99
C HIS A 133 4.32 13.88 -2.15
N ILE A 134 4.81 12.97 -1.29
CA ILE A 134 5.96 13.18 -0.41
C ILE A 134 7.22 12.62 -1.10
N MET A 135 7.86 13.44 -1.92
CA MET A 135 8.99 13.05 -2.78
C MET A 135 10.21 12.51 -2.03
N GLY A 136 10.54 13.11 -0.87
CA GLY A 136 11.80 12.85 -0.17
C GLY A 136 12.02 11.38 0.22
N VAL A 137 10.97 10.69 0.66
CA VAL A 137 11.02 9.28 1.04
C VAL A 137 10.91 8.39 -0.20
N LEU A 138 9.98 8.73 -1.09
CA LEU A 138 9.66 7.93 -2.27
C LEU A 138 10.87 7.76 -3.18
N MET A 139 11.58 8.85 -3.48
CA MET A 139 12.71 8.86 -4.43
C MET A 139 13.88 7.96 -4.04
N ARG A 140 13.97 7.55 -2.77
CA ARG A 140 15.07 6.68 -2.28
C ARG A 140 14.83 5.20 -2.49
N ILE A 141 13.58 4.78 -2.72
CA ILE A 141 13.20 3.36 -2.69
C ILE A 141 12.49 2.87 -3.95
N VAL A 142 12.04 3.77 -4.82
CA VAL A 142 11.37 3.38 -6.07
C VAL A 142 12.36 3.18 -7.21
N ASP A 143 12.04 2.24 -8.10
CA ASP A 143 12.87 1.96 -9.29
C ASP A 143 12.56 2.94 -10.44
N ARG A 144 11.31 3.42 -10.51
CA ARG A 144 10.79 4.30 -11.56
C ARG A 144 9.77 5.28 -11.01
N VAL A 145 9.79 6.49 -11.53
CA VAL A 145 8.86 7.57 -11.20
C VAL A 145 8.06 7.97 -12.43
N ILE A 146 6.77 8.16 -12.25
CA ILE A 146 5.88 8.81 -13.21
C ILE A 146 5.30 10.02 -12.50
N VAL A 147 5.50 11.22 -13.06
CA VAL A 147 4.97 12.46 -12.50
C VAL A 147 3.78 12.92 -13.32
N LEU A 148 2.67 13.16 -12.63
CA LEU A 148 1.45 13.69 -13.22
C LEU A 148 1.21 15.11 -12.71
N ASP A 149 0.80 15.99 -13.61
CA ASP A 149 0.33 17.34 -13.30
C ASP A 149 -0.92 17.64 -14.10
N HIS A 150 -1.99 18.09 -13.43
CA HIS A 150 -3.29 18.39 -14.05
C HIS A 150 -3.83 17.29 -15.00
N GLY A 151 -3.54 16.02 -14.71
CA GLY A 151 -3.95 14.86 -15.51
C GLY A 151 -3.02 14.53 -16.67
N GLU A 152 -1.96 15.29 -16.89
CA GLU A 152 -0.95 15.03 -17.92
C GLU A 152 0.32 14.39 -17.32
N LYS A 153 0.91 13.44 -18.06
CA LYS A 153 2.20 12.87 -17.67
C LYS A 153 3.32 13.81 -18.10
N ILE A 154 3.93 14.51 -17.15
CA ILE A 154 5.01 15.47 -17.40
C ILE A 154 6.42 14.84 -17.35
N PHE A 155 6.57 13.70 -16.66
CA PHE A 155 7.85 13.00 -16.55
C PHE A 155 7.64 11.49 -16.39
N GLU A 156 8.58 10.70 -16.91
CA GLU A 156 8.72 9.27 -16.60
C GLU A 156 10.20 8.89 -16.71
N GLY A 157 10.76 8.27 -15.66
CA GLY A 157 12.18 7.89 -15.62
C GLY A 157 12.64 7.43 -14.25
N VAL A 158 13.95 7.39 -14.04
CA VAL A 158 14.54 7.04 -12.75
C VAL A 158 14.47 8.21 -11.77
N PRO A 159 14.44 7.96 -10.44
CA PRO A 159 14.30 8.99 -9.42
C PRO A 159 15.30 10.14 -9.53
N GLY A 160 16.59 9.83 -9.78
CA GLY A 160 17.63 10.85 -9.90
C GLY A 160 17.42 11.84 -11.06
N GLN A 161 16.79 11.40 -12.14
CA GLN A 161 16.45 12.27 -13.26
C GLN A 161 15.21 13.12 -12.95
N ALA A 162 14.21 12.55 -12.25
CA ALA A 162 13.04 13.29 -11.82
C ALA A 162 13.40 14.46 -10.91
N ALA A 163 14.33 14.27 -9.99
CA ALA A 163 14.75 15.26 -9.01
C ALA A 163 15.38 16.53 -9.64
N VAL A 164 15.92 16.44 -10.87
CA VAL A 164 16.56 17.54 -11.58
C VAL A 164 15.80 18.01 -12.82
N ASP A 165 14.69 17.36 -13.18
CA ASP A 165 13.85 17.78 -14.32
C ASP A 165 13.18 19.14 -14.00
N PRO A 166 13.34 20.17 -14.86
CA PRO A 166 12.81 21.50 -14.62
C PRO A 166 11.27 21.52 -14.45
N ARG A 167 10.54 20.67 -15.19
CA ARG A 167 9.07 20.58 -15.12
C ARG A 167 8.64 20.01 -13.79
N VAL A 168 9.34 18.97 -13.30
CA VAL A 168 9.07 18.34 -12.00
C VAL A 168 9.38 19.33 -10.87
N THR A 169 10.52 20.01 -10.92
CA THR A 169 10.90 20.98 -9.90
C THR A 169 9.96 22.19 -9.86
N GLU A 170 9.48 22.67 -11.01
CA GLU A 170 8.50 23.76 -11.08
C GLU A 170 7.18 23.39 -10.40
N VAL A 171 6.68 22.18 -10.62
CA VAL A 171 5.40 21.69 -10.03
C VAL A 171 5.51 21.52 -8.51
N TYR A 172 6.64 21.00 -8.01
CA TYR A 172 6.78 20.69 -6.57
C TYR A 172 7.40 21.82 -5.75
N LEU A 173 8.29 22.64 -6.31
CA LEU A 173 8.97 23.74 -5.59
C LEU A 173 8.43 25.13 -5.96
N GLY A 174 7.55 25.21 -6.96
CA GLY A 174 7.05 26.44 -7.53
C GLY A 174 8.09 27.13 -8.44
N LYS A 175 7.61 28.08 -9.26
CA LYS A 175 8.50 28.89 -10.10
C LYS A 175 9.48 29.66 -9.21
N LYS A 176 10.78 29.55 -9.50
CA LYS A 176 11.75 30.50 -8.94
C LYS A 176 11.25 31.90 -9.32
N LYS A 177 10.88 32.71 -8.31
CA LYS A 177 10.69 34.16 -8.53
C LYS A 177 12.02 34.71 -9.04
N THR A 178 12.05 35.02 -10.34
CA THR A 178 13.09 35.85 -10.94
C THR A 178 12.96 37.26 -10.42
#